data_d143f0938f8994239f4bc1120a528d0c
#
_entry.id   d143f0938f8994239f4bc1120a528d0c
#
_cell.length_a   1.000
_cell.length_b   1.000
_cell.length_c   1.000
_cell.angle_alpha   90.00
_cell.angle_beta   90.00
_cell.angle_gamma   90.00
#
_symmetry.space_group_name_H-M   'P 1'
#
loop_
_entity.id
_entity.type
_entity.pdbx_description
1 polymer ?
#
loop_
_entity_poly.entity_id
_entity_poly.type
_entity_poly.pdbx_seq_one_letter_code
_entity_poly.pdbx_strand_id
1 'polypeptide(L)'
;MIMAFDLMNLQKNKISRDLRSYMAFWYGNPKTGKSTICSKIYGDEALWICTEKGYSALSIFAVDFTSWNEANGLLRQLKMPEVKDRFKTVIIDTVDILYSLCQEFVIKTNGVQALTDKPYGQLFAVVDKLFNEFILGITRLGYNLVFIGHAKSQSKLAKSGKNERETDYTIPSLARRGYQIVANMVDNIFYVTIDQNEDGDRVRVIKTRETDEYFAGSRFQHMPESILLDADIIIKEMQCAIDKEENTTEEKKDLFVKQTKVDFEDVLSKLTELVTNVFAPNDEMAKVTKVVEYYLGIGNRVADATEEQADALQLILDELIIFAEEKGLK
;
A
#
# COMPACT_ATOMS: atom_id res chain seq x y z
N MET A 1 15.27 -4.44 29.78
CA MET A 1 14.54 -3.30 29.23
C MET A 1 14.45 -3.48 27.72
N ILE A 2 13.28 -3.83 27.20
CA ILE A 2 13.06 -3.92 25.75
C ILE A 2 12.39 -2.59 25.41
N MET A 3 13.18 -1.57 24.98
CA MET A 3 12.60 -0.38 24.36
C MET A 3 11.97 -0.81 23.05
N ALA A 4 10.74 -0.38 22.78
CA ALA A 4 10.03 -0.63 21.52
C ALA A 4 10.84 -0.15 20.29
N PHE A 5 11.72 0.84 20.48
CA PHE A 5 12.61 1.39 19.46
C PHE A 5 14.00 1.64 20.04
N ASP A 6 15.03 1.07 19.41
CA ASP A 6 16.43 1.41 19.71
C ASP A 6 16.93 2.43 18.68
N LEU A 7 16.68 3.70 18.96
CA LEU A 7 17.03 4.80 18.06
C LEU A 7 18.54 5.03 17.93
N MET A 8 19.34 4.54 18.90
CA MET A 8 20.81 4.70 18.87
C MET A 8 21.50 3.70 17.94
N ASN A 9 20.86 2.54 17.70
CA ASN A 9 21.40 1.46 16.85
C ASN A 9 20.66 1.30 15.51
N LEU A 10 19.96 2.36 15.05
CA LEU A 10 19.29 2.34 13.76
C LEU A 10 20.28 2.09 12.62
N GLN A 11 19.95 1.10 11.79
CA GLN A 11 20.67 0.85 10.54
C GLN A 11 20.03 1.64 9.40
N LYS A 12 20.86 2.13 8.45
CA LYS A 12 20.34 2.71 7.22
C LYS A 12 19.52 1.68 6.45
N ASN A 13 18.42 2.13 5.84
CA ASN A 13 17.64 1.27 4.97
C ASN A 13 18.49 0.77 3.81
N LYS A 14 18.41 -0.53 3.50
CA LYS A 14 19.04 -1.12 2.30
C LYS A 14 18.02 -1.08 1.16
N ILE A 15 18.44 -0.74 -0.03
CA ILE A 15 17.62 -0.67 -1.24
C ILE A 15 17.66 -2.04 -1.93
N SER A 16 16.51 -2.70 -2.09
CA SER A 16 16.45 -4.04 -2.67
C SER A 16 16.60 -4.01 -4.18
N ARG A 17 17.37 -4.95 -4.75
CA ARG A 17 17.39 -5.20 -6.21
C ARG A 17 16.22 -6.08 -6.67
N ASP A 18 15.49 -6.70 -5.75
CA ASP A 18 14.29 -7.47 -6.04
C ASP A 18 13.11 -6.52 -6.33
N LEU A 19 12.64 -6.51 -7.57
CA LEU A 19 11.54 -5.63 -8.02
C LEU A 19 10.23 -5.90 -7.29
N ARG A 20 10.06 -7.08 -6.66
CA ARG A 20 8.92 -7.40 -5.81
C ARG A 20 8.91 -6.62 -4.48
N SER A 21 9.94 -5.83 -4.22
CA SER A 21 10.01 -4.90 -3.08
C SER A 21 9.38 -3.55 -3.37
N TYR A 22 8.86 -3.32 -4.59
CA TYR A 22 8.35 -2.02 -5.02
C TYR A 22 6.97 -2.15 -5.63
N MET A 23 6.04 -1.32 -5.17
CA MET A 23 4.73 -1.21 -5.77
C MET A 23 4.77 -0.41 -7.07
N ALA A 24 3.96 -0.83 -8.05
CA ALA A 24 3.91 -0.16 -9.34
C ALA A 24 2.47 0.02 -9.83
N PHE A 25 2.22 1.13 -10.51
CA PHE A 25 0.99 1.40 -11.22
C PHE A 25 1.27 1.56 -12.72
N TRP A 26 0.78 0.61 -13.51
CA TRP A 26 0.89 0.56 -14.97
C TRP A 26 -0.40 1.05 -15.59
N TYR A 27 -0.39 2.16 -16.28
CA TYR A 27 -1.58 2.66 -16.94
C TYR A 27 -1.33 2.99 -18.42
N GLY A 28 -2.38 3.05 -19.21
CA GLY A 28 -2.29 3.33 -20.64
C GLY A 28 -3.55 2.92 -21.38
N ASN A 29 -3.60 3.20 -22.67
CA ASN A 29 -4.72 2.83 -23.52
C ASN A 29 -4.93 1.31 -23.58
N PRO A 30 -6.15 0.83 -23.87
CA PRO A 30 -6.40 -0.59 -24.10
C PRO A 30 -5.46 -1.16 -25.17
N LYS A 31 -5.05 -2.43 -24.99
CA LYS A 31 -4.20 -3.18 -25.93
C LYS A 31 -2.77 -2.64 -26.14
N THR A 32 -2.27 -1.78 -25.25
CA THR A 32 -0.86 -1.33 -25.29
C THR A 32 0.13 -2.36 -24.76
N GLY A 33 -0.33 -3.45 -24.14
CA GLY A 33 0.52 -4.55 -23.66
C GLY A 33 0.76 -4.54 -22.16
N LYS A 34 0.00 -3.76 -21.37
CA LYS A 34 0.15 -3.65 -19.89
C LYS A 34 0.12 -5.02 -19.20
N SER A 35 -0.97 -5.77 -19.36
CA SER A 35 -1.13 -7.08 -18.71
C SER A 35 -0.08 -8.09 -19.22
N THR A 36 0.26 -8.05 -20.50
CA THR A 36 1.30 -8.91 -21.08
C THR A 36 2.67 -8.63 -20.47
N ILE A 37 3.06 -7.37 -20.31
CA ILE A 37 4.37 -7.05 -19.74
C ILE A 37 4.43 -7.39 -18.26
N CYS A 38 3.36 -7.12 -17.49
CA CYS A 38 3.28 -7.49 -16.09
C CYS A 38 3.34 -9.02 -15.90
N SER A 39 2.69 -9.82 -16.76
CA SER A 39 2.76 -11.29 -16.68
C SER A 39 4.18 -11.81 -16.89
N LYS A 40 4.97 -11.17 -17.76
CA LYS A 40 6.38 -11.54 -17.98
C LYS A 40 7.30 -11.13 -16.83
N ILE A 41 7.10 -9.94 -16.26
CA ILE A 41 7.94 -9.42 -15.16
C ILE A 41 7.69 -10.18 -13.86
N TYR A 42 6.42 -10.43 -13.51
CA TYR A 42 6.06 -11.01 -12.20
C TYR A 42 5.85 -12.53 -12.23
N GLY A 43 5.69 -13.13 -13.42
CA GLY A 43 5.67 -14.58 -13.64
C GLY A 43 4.61 -15.33 -12.84
N ASP A 44 4.92 -16.61 -12.54
CA ASP A 44 3.99 -17.55 -11.88
C ASP A 44 3.80 -17.30 -10.37
N GLU A 45 4.62 -16.43 -9.76
CA GLU A 45 4.45 -16.01 -8.37
C GLU A 45 3.43 -14.84 -8.22
N ALA A 46 2.78 -14.43 -9.33
CA ALA A 46 1.76 -13.40 -9.32
C ALA A 46 0.35 -13.98 -9.31
N LEU A 47 -0.46 -13.55 -8.33
CA LEU A 47 -1.91 -13.78 -8.31
C LEU A 47 -2.61 -12.56 -8.91
N TRP A 48 -3.47 -12.77 -9.90
CA TRP A 48 -4.20 -11.71 -10.57
C TRP A 48 -5.62 -11.59 -10.03
N ILE A 49 -5.99 -10.40 -9.62
CA ILE A 49 -7.35 -10.01 -9.28
C ILE A 49 -7.90 -9.30 -10.51
N CYS A 50 -8.71 -10.01 -11.31
CA CYS A 50 -9.23 -9.53 -12.59
C CYS A 50 -10.64 -9.00 -12.43
N THR A 51 -10.84 -7.73 -12.66
CA THR A 51 -12.16 -7.08 -12.65
C THR A 51 -12.81 -7.05 -14.03
N GLU A 52 -12.05 -7.43 -15.05
CA GLU A 52 -12.53 -7.60 -16.44
C GLU A 52 -11.84 -8.81 -17.10
N LYS A 53 -12.46 -9.35 -18.15
CA LYS A 53 -11.93 -10.53 -18.86
C LYS A 53 -10.92 -10.17 -19.96
N GLY A 54 -9.89 -9.38 -19.60
CA GLY A 54 -8.81 -8.97 -20.52
C GLY A 54 -7.68 -10.00 -20.67
N TYR A 55 -7.68 -11.08 -19.90
CA TYR A 55 -6.56 -12.01 -19.74
C TYR A 55 -6.67 -13.33 -20.53
N SER A 56 -7.68 -13.50 -21.40
CA SER A 56 -7.93 -14.75 -22.14
C SER A 56 -6.75 -15.22 -23.02
N ALA A 57 -5.82 -14.32 -23.34
CA ALA A 57 -4.60 -14.65 -24.09
C ALA A 57 -3.34 -14.83 -23.21
N LEU A 58 -3.51 -14.85 -21.87
CA LEU A 58 -2.41 -14.95 -20.91
C LEU A 58 -2.54 -16.23 -20.09
N SER A 59 -1.42 -16.92 -19.89
CA SER A 59 -1.34 -18.04 -18.95
C SER A 59 -0.94 -17.48 -17.57
N ILE A 60 -1.93 -17.21 -16.72
CA ILE A 60 -1.76 -16.56 -15.42
C ILE A 60 -2.67 -17.20 -14.36
N PHE A 61 -2.33 -17.04 -13.08
CA PHE A 61 -3.19 -17.43 -11.96
C PHE A 61 -4.16 -16.29 -11.65
N ALA A 62 -5.37 -16.34 -12.19
CA ALA A 62 -6.36 -15.27 -12.12
C ALA A 62 -7.58 -15.66 -11.28
N VAL A 63 -8.09 -14.69 -10.53
CA VAL A 63 -9.37 -14.72 -9.84
C VAL A 63 -10.25 -13.63 -10.44
N ASP A 64 -11.43 -14.00 -10.94
CA ASP A 64 -12.45 -13.03 -11.35
C ASP A 64 -13.01 -12.34 -10.12
N PHE A 65 -12.89 -11.00 -10.06
CA PHE A 65 -13.42 -10.18 -9.00
C PHE A 65 -14.52 -9.29 -9.56
N THR A 66 -15.76 -9.73 -9.39
CA THR A 66 -16.93 -9.10 -10.03
C THR A 66 -17.81 -8.32 -9.06
N SER A 67 -17.56 -8.44 -7.75
CA SER A 67 -18.31 -7.77 -6.70
C SER A 67 -17.44 -7.47 -5.49
N TRP A 68 -17.61 -6.27 -4.90
CA TRP A 68 -16.92 -5.91 -3.67
C TRP A 68 -17.25 -6.81 -2.46
N ASN A 69 -18.36 -7.54 -2.51
CA ASN A 69 -18.71 -8.54 -1.48
C ASN A 69 -17.63 -9.63 -1.33
N GLU A 70 -16.82 -9.85 -2.35
CA GLU A 70 -15.76 -10.85 -2.37
C GLU A 70 -14.49 -10.40 -1.63
N ALA A 71 -14.35 -9.09 -1.35
CA ALA A 71 -13.13 -8.48 -0.80
C ALA A 71 -12.65 -9.14 0.51
N ASN A 72 -13.55 -9.32 1.47
CA ASN A 72 -13.20 -9.95 2.74
C ASN A 72 -12.89 -11.46 2.61
N GLY A 73 -13.54 -12.14 1.66
CA GLY A 73 -13.28 -13.54 1.35
C GLY A 73 -11.87 -13.70 0.78
N LEU A 74 -11.52 -12.84 -0.16
CA LEU A 74 -10.20 -12.84 -0.79
C LEU A 74 -9.09 -12.52 0.21
N LEU A 75 -9.26 -11.50 1.08
CA LEU A 75 -8.29 -11.18 2.13
C LEU A 75 -8.08 -12.34 3.11
N ARG A 76 -9.14 -13.11 3.42
CA ARG A 76 -9.00 -14.32 4.25
C ARG A 76 -8.18 -15.41 3.57
N GLN A 77 -8.38 -15.64 2.27
CA GLN A 77 -7.58 -16.60 1.51
C GLN A 77 -6.11 -16.16 1.38
N LEU A 78 -5.86 -14.88 1.14
CA LEU A 78 -4.51 -14.31 1.08
C LEU A 78 -3.73 -14.44 2.42
N LYS A 79 -4.41 -14.65 3.56
CA LYS A 79 -3.76 -14.91 4.85
C LYS A 79 -3.25 -16.34 4.99
N MET A 80 -3.74 -17.29 4.19
CA MET A 80 -3.39 -18.70 4.29
C MET A 80 -1.91 -18.91 3.96
N PRO A 81 -1.15 -19.66 4.79
CA PRO A 81 0.28 -19.87 4.57
C PRO A 81 0.60 -20.41 3.18
N GLU A 82 -0.17 -21.37 2.68
CA GLU A 82 0.02 -22.01 1.39
C GLU A 82 -0.11 -21.01 0.23
N VAL A 83 -1.02 -20.04 0.36
CA VAL A 83 -1.22 -18.97 -0.64
C VAL A 83 -0.04 -18.01 -0.60
N LYS A 84 0.44 -17.65 0.60
CA LYS A 84 1.61 -16.79 0.78
C LYS A 84 2.91 -17.43 0.30
N ASP A 85 3.05 -18.75 0.47
CA ASP A 85 4.21 -19.47 -0.01
C ASP A 85 4.24 -19.53 -1.54
N ARG A 86 3.09 -19.66 -2.17
CA ARG A 86 2.95 -19.74 -3.62
C ARG A 86 3.06 -18.38 -4.32
N PHE A 87 2.37 -17.37 -3.81
CA PHE A 87 2.30 -16.05 -4.44
C PHE A 87 3.07 -15.00 -3.66
N LYS A 88 3.81 -14.16 -4.35
CA LYS A 88 4.60 -13.06 -3.77
C LYS A 88 4.07 -11.69 -4.20
N THR A 89 3.36 -11.66 -5.32
CA THR A 89 2.80 -10.44 -5.92
C THR A 89 1.30 -10.60 -6.13
N VAL A 90 0.53 -9.57 -5.86
CA VAL A 90 -0.86 -9.44 -6.25
C VAL A 90 -0.96 -8.36 -7.32
N ILE A 91 -1.57 -8.70 -8.47
CA ILE A 91 -1.78 -7.78 -9.58
C ILE A 91 -3.28 -7.51 -9.70
N ILE A 92 -3.69 -6.24 -9.68
CA ILE A 92 -5.08 -5.82 -9.85
C ILE A 92 -5.26 -5.30 -11.27
N ASP A 93 -6.06 -6.00 -12.07
CA ASP A 93 -6.33 -5.69 -13.49
C ASP A 93 -7.86 -5.64 -13.76
N THR A 94 -8.50 -4.44 -13.71
CA THR A 94 -7.97 -3.11 -13.55
C THR A 94 -8.44 -2.43 -12.27
N VAL A 95 -7.62 -1.54 -11.72
CA VAL A 95 -7.89 -0.84 -10.45
C VAL A 95 -9.01 0.20 -10.55
N ASP A 96 -9.21 0.78 -11.72
CA ASP A 96 -10.29 1.73 -11.98
C ASP A 96 -11.66 1.07 -11.88
N ILE A 97 -11.82 -0.16 -12.41
CA ILE A 97 -13.04 -0.96 -12.24
C ILE A 97 -13.17 -1.44 -10.80
N LEU A 98 -12.09 -1.89 -10.15
CA LEU A 98 -12.12 -2.27 -8.75
C LEU A 98 -12.67 -1.15 -7.85
N TYR A 99 -12.21 0.09 -8.07
CA TYR A 99 -12.71 1.26 -7.33
C TYR A 99 -14.19 1.52 -7.60
N SER A 100 -14.65 1.35 -8.85
CA SER A 100 -16.05 1.47 -9.24
C SER A 100 -16.94 0.42 -8.55
N LEU A 101 -16.47 -0.84 -8.44
CA LEU A 101 -17.17 -1.90 -7.71
C LEU A 101 -17.31 -1.56 -6.20
N CYS A 102 -16.31 -0.92 -5.61
CA CYS A 102 -16.39 -0.40 -4.25
C CYS A 102 -17.45 0.70 -4.11
N GLN A 103 -17.51 1.63 -5.07
CA GLN A 103 -18.54 2.68 -5.10
C GLN A 103 -19.95 2.10 -5.23
N GLU A 104 -20.15 1.17 -6.14
CA GLU A 104 -21.44 0.48 -6.32
C GLU A 104 -21.89 -0.26 -5.06
N PHE A 105 -20.97 -0.92 -4.38
CA PHE A 105 -21.23 -1.60 -3.11
C PHE A 105 -21.74 -0.60 -2.06
N VAL A 106 -21.08 0.54 -1.90
CA VAL A 106 -21.49 1.58 -0.94
C VAL A 106 -22.85 2.15 -1.28
N ILE A 107 -23.12 2.43 -2.58
CA ILE A 107 -24.43 2.90 -3.06
C ILE A 107 -25.51 1.89 -2.69
N LYS A 108 -25.32 0.61 -3.04
CA LYS A 108 -26.31 -0.47 -2.79
C LYS A 108 -26.56 -0.68 -1.29
N THR A 109 -25.48 -0.73 -0.49
CA THR A 109 -25.56 -0.98 0.95
C THR A 109 -26.27 0.14 1.71
N ASN A 110 -26.17 1.40 1.23
CA ASN A 110 -26.82 2.55 1.84
C ASN A 110 -28.21 2.84 1.25
N GLY A 111 -28.69 2.07 0.26
CA GLY A 111 -30.00 2.24 -0.35
C GLY A 111 -30.17 3.59 -1.05
N VAL A 112 -29.10 4.15 -1.63
CA VAL A 112 -29.08 5.42 -2.36
C VAL A 112 -28.87 5.19 -3.85
N GLN A 113 -29.13 6.22 -4.68
CA GLN A 113 -28.91 6.14 -6.12
C GLN A 113 -27.52 6.63 -6.52
N ALA A 114 -26.96 7.58 -5.75
CA ALA A 114 -25.62 8.12 -6.00
C ALA A 114 -24.88 8.42 -4.69
N LEU A 115 -23.54 8.48 -4.74
CA LEU A 115 -22.71 8.86 -3.60
C LEU A 115 -22.97 10.30 -3.11
N THR A 116 -23.53 11.12 -3.96
CA THR A 116 -23.90 12.52 -3.67
C THR A 116 -25.21 12.66 -2.89
N ASP A 117 -26.00 11.58 -2.74
CA ASP A 117 -27.29 11.62 -2.07
C ASP A 117 -27.17 11.80 -0.54
N LYS A 118 -25.99 11.62 0.01
CA LYS A 118 -25.68 11.99 1.40
C LYS A 118 -24.86 13.28 1.45
N PRO A 119 -25.19 14.19 2.39
CA PRO A 119 -24.50 15.48 2.49
C PRO A 119 -23.02 15.33 2.87
N TYR A 120 -22.26 16.39 2.63
CA TYR A 120 -20.85 16.53 3.05
C TYR A 120 -19.90 15.45 2.55
N GLY A 121 -20.25 14.71 1.50
CA GLY A 121 -19.39 13.69 0.90
C GLY A 121 -19.18 12.45 1.79
N GLN A 122 -20.07 12.17 2.73
CA GLN A 122 -19.97 11.05 3.68
C GLN A 122 -19.77 9.70 2.99
N LEU A 123 -20.52 9.41 1.91
CA LEU A 123 -20.39 8.15 1.19
C LEU A 123 -19.06 8.02 0.43
N PHE A 124 -18.50 9.12 -0.05
CA PHE A 124 -17.16 9.10 -0.64
C PHE A 124 -16.09 8.73 0.42
N ALA A 125 -16.21 9.22 1.65
CA ALA A 125 -15.33 8.84 2.73
C ALA A 125 -15.42 7.34 3.11
N VAL A 126 -16.63 6.77 3.02
CA VAL A 126 -16.84 5.32 3.22
C VAL A 126 -16.15 4.52 2.10
N VAL A 127 -16.30 4.93 0.84
CA VAL A 127 -15.61 4.30 -0.30
C VAL A 127 -14.10 4.37 -0.10
N ASP A 128 -13.57 5.55 0.19
CA ASP A 128 -12.12 5.75 0.39
C ASP A 128 -11.58 4.85 1.52
N LYS A 129 -12.32 4.76 2.63
CA LYS A 129 -11.96 3.90 3.76
C LYS A 129 -11.94 2.43 3.35
N LEU A 130 -13.01 1.92 2.76
CA LEU A 130 -13.12 0.50 2.37
C LEU A 130 -12.06 0.13 1.33
N PHE A 131 -11.87 0.97 0.32
CA PHE A 131 -10.86 0.75 -0.72
C PHE A 131 -9.44 0.74 -0.12
N ASN A 132 -9.11 1.73 0.71
CA ASN A 132 -7.81 1.81 1.36
C ASN A 132 -7.56 0.63 2.31
N GLU A 133 -8.56 0.21 3.09
CA GLU A 133 -8.45 -0.95 3.98
C GLU A 133 -8.21 -2.25 3.21
N PHE A 134 -8.85 -2.43 2.04
CA PHE A 134 -8.61 -3.58 1.18
C PHE A 134 -7.17 -3.59 0.64
N ILE A 135 -6.70 -2.47 0.08
CA ILE A 135 -5.34 -2.34 -0.45
C ILE A 135 -4.29 -2.55 0.66
N LEU A 136 -4.46 -1.86 1.80
CA LEU A 136 -3.59 -2.04 2.96
C LEU A 136 -3.65 -3.47 3.54
N GLY A 137 -4.83 -4.10 3.46
CA GLY A 137 -4.99 -5.49 3.87
C GLY A 137 -4.09 -6.44 3.10
N ILE A 138 -3.97 -6.25 1.78
CA ILE A 138 -3.07 -7.05 0.92
C ILE A 138 -1.60 -6.76 1.26
N THR A 139 -1.23 -5.48 1.32
CA THR A 139 0.17 -5.09 1.52
C THR A 139 0.70 -5.47 2.92
N ARG A 140 -0.13 -5.35 3.97
CA ARG A 140 0.22 -5.80 5.34
C ARG A 140 0.43 -7.30 5.46
N LEU A 141 -0.10 -8.08 4.53
CA LEU A 141 0.18 -9.51 4.45
C LEU A 141 1.55 -9.83 3.85
N GLY A 142 2.29 -8.83 3.37
CA GLY A 142 3.63 -8.96 2.81
C GLY A 142 3.66 -9.24 1.30
N TYR A 143 2.51 -9.11 0.60
CA TYR A 143 2.49 -9.17 -0.86
C TYR A 143 3.01 -7.88 -1.47
N ASN A 144 3.78 -8.00 -2.56
CA ASN A 144 3.94 -6.90 -3.49
C ASN A 144 2.59 -6.60 -4.17
N LEU A 145 2.32 -5.34 -4.46
CA LEU A 145 1.07 -4.94 -5.09
C LEU A 145 1.33 -4.14 -6.37
N VAL A 146 0.75 -4.62 -7.46
CA VAL A 146 0.83 -4.02 -8.78
C VAL A 146 -0.57 -3.65 -9.26
N PHE A 147 -0.72 -2.42 -9.73
CA PHE A 147 -1.97 -1.95 -10.28
C PHE A 147 -1.85 -1.81 -11.80
N ILE A 148 -2.88 -2.24 -12.50
CA ILE A 148 -3.06 -1.97 -13.92
C ILE A 148 -4.33 -1.13 -14.08
N GLY A 149 -4.28 -0.09 -14.92
CA GLY A 149 -5.41 0.80 -15.16
C GLY A 149 -5.44 1.35 -16.58
N HIS A 150 -6.53 2.00 -16.92
CA HIS A 150 -6.72 2.66 -18.19
C HIS A 150 -6.19 4.10 -18.16
N ALA A 151 -5.93 4.66 -19.34
CA ALA A 151 -5.62 6.06 -19.53
C ALA A 151 -6.88 6.84 -19.92
N LYS A 152 -6.90 8.12 -19.57
CA LYS A 152 -7.83 9.13 -20.11
C LYS A 152 -7.09 10.42 -20.42
N SER A 153 -7.54 11.14 -21.44
CA SER A 153 -7.06 12.49 -21.72
C SER A 153 -7.93 13.53 -21.00
N GLN A 154 -7.29 14.58 -20.53
CA GLN A 154 -7.94 15.78 -20.03
C GLN A 154 -7.25 17.02 -20.58
N SER A 155 -7.98 18.09 -20.78
CA SER A 155 -7.38 19.37 -21.16
C SER A 155 -6.59 19.97 -19.99
N LYS A 156 -5.35 20.39 -20.26
CA LYS A 156 -4.49 21.12 -19.33
C LYS A 156 -4.06 22.42 -20.00
N LEU A 157 -4.16 23.53 -19.29
CA LEU A 157 -3.61 24.80 -19.75
C LEU A 157 -2.09 24.77 -19.58
N ALA A 158 -1.37 24.62 -20.67
CA ALA A 158 0.10 24.74 -20.70
C ALA A 158 0.49 26.20 -20.90
N LYS A 159 1.35 26.73 -20.01
CA LYS A 159 1.92 28.07 -20.14
C LYS A 159 3.14 28.01 -21.04
N SER A 160 3.05 28.51 -22.25
CA SER A 160 4.20 28.72 -23.13
C SER A 160 4.45 30.24 -23.27
N GLY A 161 5.31 30.78 -22.41
CA GLY A 161 5.60 32.22 -22.38
C GLY A 161 4.37 33.05 -21.99
N LYS A 162 3.99 34.01 -22.85
CA LYS A 162 2.79 34.87 -22.63
C LYS A 162 1.47 34.27 -23.16
N ASN A 163 1.53 33.12 -23.84
CA ASN A 163 0.34 32.47 -24.42
C ASN A 163 0.00 31.20 -23.65
N GLU A 164 -1.26 31.10 -23.22
CA GLU A 164 -1.82 29.86 -22.71
C GLU A 164 -2.34 29.03 -23.91
N ARG A 165 -1.92 27.78 -24.01
CA ARG A 165 -2.46 26.84 -24.98
C ARG A 165 -3.09 25.68 -24.24
N GLU A 166 -4.27 25.28 -24.67
CA GLU A 166 -4.93 24.07 -24.23
C GLU A 166 -4.21 22.87 -24.87
N THR A 167 -3.68 21.98 -24.06
CA THR A 167 -3.01 20.75 -24.52
C THR A 167 -3.68 19.54 -23.89
N ASP A 168 -3.70 18.45 -24.63
CA ASP A 168 -4.17 17.17 -24.11
C ASP A 168 -3.13 16.61 -23.13
N TYR A 169 -3.59 16.28 -21.94
CA TYR A 169 -2.76 15.68 -20.88
C TYR A 169 -3.31 14.32 -20.49
N THR A 170 -2.48 13.28 -20.63
CA THR A 170 -2.87 11.90 -20.37
C THR A 170 -2.59 11.52 -18.92
N ILE A 171 -3.61 11.02 -18.23
CA ILE A 171 -3.56 10.57 -16.85
C ILE A 171 -4.24 9.20 -16.69
N PRO A 172 -4.04 8.49 -15.56
CA PRO A 172 -4.85 7.33 -15.22
C PRO A 172 -6.35 7.66 -15.19
N SER A 173 -7.18 6.74 -15.68
CA SER A 173 -8.64 6.91 -15.70
C SER A 173 -9.28 6.74 -14.32
N LEU A 174 -8.56 6.17 -13.37
CA LEU A 174 -9.00 5.97 -12.00
C LEU A 174 -9.56 7.27 -11.41
N ALA A 175 -10.72 7.20 -10.75
CA ALA A 175 -11.35 8.33 -10.11
C ALA A 175 -10.38 9.05 -9.14
N ARG A 176 -10.43 10.38 -9.08
CA ARG A 176 -9.44 11.23 -8.39
C ARG A 176 -9.10 10.76 -6.98
N ARG A 177 -10.10 10.36 -6.17
CA ARG A 177 -9.89 9.90 -4.79
C ARG A 177 -9.17 8.55 -4.75
N GLY A 178 -9.61 7.58 -5.55
CA GLY A 178 -8.94 6.28 -5.68
C GLY A 178 -7.52 6.44 -6.23
N TYR A 179 -7.33 7.35 -7.21
CA TYR A 179 -6.00 7.67 -7.74
C TYR A 179 -5.06 8.21 -6.66
N GLN A 180 -5.53 9.12 -5.80
CA GLN A 180 -4.71 9.65 -4.70
C GLN A 180 -4.26 8.55 -3.73
N ILE A 181 -5.14 7.59 -3.41
CA ILE A 181 -4.79 6.45 -2.56
C ILE A 181 -3.69 5.62 -3.22
N VAL A 182 -3.86 5.23 -4.49
CA VAL A 182 -2.89 4.39 -5.21
C VAL A 182 -1.58 5.13 -5.44
N ALA A 183 -1.62 6.37 -5.96
CA ALA A 183 -0.43 7.13 -6.31
C ALA A 183 0.48 7.44 -5.11
N ASN A 184 -0.11 7.64 -3.92
CA ASN A 184 0.67 7.87 -2.70
C ASN A 184 1.40 6.61 -2.21
N MET A 185 0.93 5.43 -2.57
CA MET A 185 1.48 4.15 -2.12
C MET A 185 2.56 3.60 -3.04
N VAL A 186 2.40 3.76 -4.35
CA VAL A 186 3.29 3.13 -5.33
C VAL A 186 4.63 3.85 -5.44
N ASP A 187 5.68 3.08 -5.73
CA ASP A 187 7.02 3.60 -5.98
C ASP A 187 7.20 4.07 -7.42
N ASN A 188 6.44 3.46 -8.34
CA ASN A 188 6.52 3.74 -9.76
C ASN A 188 5.13 3.90 -10.38
N ILE A 189 4.95 4.92 -11.20
CA ILE A 189 3.78 5.11 -12.06
C ILE A 189 4.29 5.13 -13.50
N PHE A 190 3.98 4.06 -14.23
CA PHE A 190 4.42 3.85 -15.60
C PHE A 190 3.29 4.12 -16.59
N TYR A 191 3.52 5.03 -17.53
CA TYR A 191 2.64 5.25 -18.65
C TYR A 191 3.07 4.40 -19.84
N VAL A 192 2.24 3.42 -20.20
CA VAL A 192 2.47 2.49 -21.32
C VAL A 192 1.85 3.08 -22.58
N THR A 193 2.69 3.38 -23.57
CA THR A 193 2.26 4.04 -24.81
C THR A 193 3.04 3.52 -26.03
N ILE A 194 2.71 4.07 -27.17
CA ILE A 194 3.43 3.87 -28.44
C ILE A 194 4.18 5.14 -28.76
N ASP A 195 5.45 5.01 -29.06
CA ASP A 195 6.34 6.10 -29.44
C ASP A 195 7.03 5.78 -30.76
N GLN A 196 7.84 6.69 -31.28
CA GLN A 196 8.71 6.46 -32.45
C GLN A 196 10.16 6.33 -31.97
N ASN A 197 10.86 5.32 -32.51
CA ASN A 197 12.30 5.19 -32.30
C ASN A 197 13.07 6.16 -33.24
N GLU A 198 14.40 6.15 -33.15
CA GLU A 198 15.27 6.99 -33.97
C GLU A 198 15.13 6.73 -35.48
N ASP A 199 14.74 5.52 -35.87
CA ASP A 199 14.49 5.11 -37.24
C ASP A 199 13.08 5.49 -37.75
N GLY A 200 12.23 6.03 -36.86
CA GLY A 200 10.84 6.42 -37.17
C GLY A 200 9.83 5.27 -37.01
N ASP A 201 10.25 4.10 -36.57
CA ASP A 201 9.37 2.95 -36.35
C ASP A 201 8.55 3.13 -35.06
N ARG A 202 7.30 2.66 -35.11
CA ARG A 202 6.41 2.66 -33.93
C ARG A 202 6.78 1.55 -32.96
N VAL A 203 7.22 1.94 -31.77
CA VAL A 203 7.61 1.02 -30.70
C VAL A 203 6.75 1.24 -29.46
N ARG A 204 6.52 0.16 -28.72
CA ARG A 204 5.85 0.28 -27.40
C ARG A 204 6.90 0.60 -26.34
N VAL A 205 6.58 1.58 -25.52
CA VAL A 205 7.47 2.04 -24.43
C VAL A 205 6.70 2.23 -23.14
N ILE A 206 7.44 2.26 -22.03
CA ILE A 206 6.98 2.85 -20.78
C ILE A 206 7.63 4.23 -20.60
N LYS A 207 6.85 5.18 -20.15
CA LYS A 207 7.33 6.49 -19.68
C LYS A 207 7.39 6.46 -18.15
N THR A 208 8.48 6.96 -17.60
CA THR A 208 8.82 6.89 -16.17
C THR A 208 8.90 8.25 -15.50
N ARG A 209 8.83 9.33 -16.28
CA ARG A 209 8.88 10.73 -15.84
C ARG A 209 7.72 11.50 -16.44
N GLU A 210 7.18 12.43 -15.63
CA GLU A 210 6.13 13.35 -16.08
C GLU A 210 6.64 14.33 -17.12
N THR A 211 5.78 14.69 -18.07
CA THR A 211 5.97 15.76 -19.05
C THR A 211 4.73 16.65 -19.10
N ASP A 212 4.68 17.60 -20.03
CA ASP A 212 3.48 18.41 -20.26
C ASP A 212 2.33 17.63 -20.95
N GLU A 213 2.60 16.42 -21.44
CA GLU A 213 1.65 15.60 -22.20
C GLU A 213 1.07 14.43 -21.39
N TYR A 214 1.79 13.92 -20.40
CA TYR A 214 1.35 12.77 -19.60
C TYR A 214 1.93 12.78 -18.20
N PHE A 215 1.25 12.08 -17.29
CA PHE A 215 1.71 11.83 -15.93
C PHE A 215 2.48 10.50 -15.86
N ALA A 216 3.67 10.53 -15.29
CA ALA A 216 4.45 9.36 -14.91
C ALA A 216 5.39 9.72 -13.77
N GLY A 217 5.94 8.75 -13.06
CA GLY A 217 6.85 9.03 -11.97
C GLY A 217 7.54 7.78 -11.44
N SER A 218 8.74 7.95 -10.91
CA SER A 218 9.49 6.90 -10.23
C SER A 218 10.23 7.50 -9.04
N ARG A 219 10.27 6.76 -7.93
CA ARG A 219 11.12 7.11 -6.77
C ARG A 219 12.60 6.88 -7.03
N PHE A 220 12.93 6.07 -8.06
CA PHE A 220 14.33 5.86 -8.46
C PHE A 220 14.81 7.04 -9.29
N GLN A 221 15.77 7.79 -8.75
CA GLN A 221 16.27 9.01 -9.37
C GLN A 221 16.89 8.75 -10.76
N HIS A 222 17.54 7.60 -10.93
CA HIS A 222 18.31 7.25 -12.12
C HIS A 222 17.55 6.44 -13.18
N MET A 223 16.20 6.35 -13.06
CA MET A 223 15.38 5.70 -14.09
C MET A 223 15.43 6.48 -15.40
N PRO A 224 15.64 5.83 -16.56
CA PRO A 224 15.51 6.46 -17.88
C PRO A 224 14.08 7.01 -18.07
N GLU A 225 13.93 8.12 -18.80
CA GLU A 225 12.61 8.73 -19.06
C GLU A 225 11.68 7.84 -19.87
N SER A 226 12.26 7.03 -20.77
CA SER A 226 11.53 6.10 -21.64
C SER A 226 12.29 4.79 -21.77
N ILE A 227 11.58 3.66 -21.67
CA ILE A 227 12.16 2.32 -21.76
C ILE A 227 11.30 1.50 -22.72
N LEU A 228 11.90 0.69 -23.59
CA LEU A 228 11.17 -0.24 -24.45
C LEU A 228 10.32 -1.20 -23.63
N LEU A 229 9.13 -1.51 -24.12
CA LEU A 229 8.17 -2.42 -23.44
C LEU A 229 8.60 -3.88 -23.64
N ASP A 230 9.74 -4.20 -23.04
CA ASP A 230 10.32 -5.54 -22.98
C ASP A 230 10.70 -5.85 -21.52
N ALA A 231 10.37 -7.08 -21.05
CA ALA A 231 10.53 -7.43 -19.64
C ALA A 231 12.01 -7.41 -19.21
N ASP A 232 12.90 -7.98 -20.00
CA ASP A 232 14.31 -8.08 -19.67
C ASP A 232 14.96 -6.70 -19.65
N ILE A 233 14.58 -5.83 -20.61
CA ILE A 233 15.06 -4.45 -20.67
C ILE A 233 14.57 -3.65 -19.48
N ILE A 234 13.28 -3.75 -19.13
CA ILE A 234 12.70 -3.02 -17.99
C ILE A 234 13.36 -3.45 -16.69
N ILE A 235 13.50 -4.76 -16.46
CA ILE A 235 14.16 -5.31 -15.27
C ILE A 235 15.60 -4.79 -15.18
N LYS A 236 16.35 -4.86 -16.27
CA LYS A 236 17.73 -4.40 -16.33
C LYS A 236 17.85 -2.90 -16.03
N GLU A 237 17.02 -2.07 -16.66
CA GLU A 237 17.07 -0.61 -16.45
C GLU A 237 16.68 -0.23 -15.00
N MET A 238 15.69 -0.91 -14.42
CA MET A 238 15.35 -0.71 -13.00
C MET A 238 16.50 -1.13 -12.09
N GLN A 239 17.13 -2.29 -12.33
CA GLN A 239 18.27 -2.74 -11.53
C GLN A 239 19.48 -1.78 -11.70
N CYS A 240 19.74 -1.31 -12.92
CA CYS A 240 20.78 -0.31 -13.15
C CYS A 240 20.50 1.02 -12.42
N ALA A 241 19.24 1.41 -12.31
CA ALA A 241 18.87 2.60 -11.54
C ALA A 241 19.09 2.40 -10.04
N ILE A 242 18.74 1.20 -9.52
CA ILE A 242 18.96 0.82 -8.13
C ILE A 242 20.45 0.74 -7.79
N ASP A 243 21.27 0.17 -8.68
CA ASP A 243 22.72 0.00 -8.46
C ASP A 243 23.50 1.33 -8.36
N LYS A 244 22.90 2.41 -8.83
CA LYS A 244 23.44 3.76 -8.63
C LYS A 244 23.13 4.36 -7.26
N GLU A 245 22.24 3.73 -6.50
CA GLU A 245 21.94 4.11 -5.14
C GLU A 245 22.92 3.46 -4.15
N GLU A 246 23.13 4.11 -3.02
CA GLU A 246 23.98 3.56 -1.95
C GLU A 246 23.23 2.49 -1.16
N ASN A 247 23.97 1.50 -0.62
CA ASN A 247 23.47 0.52 0.33
C ASN A 247 22.40 -0.43 -0.23
N THR A 248 22.70 -1.07 -1.36
CA THR A 248 21.82 -2.04 -2.01
C THR A 248 21.87 -3.45 -1.40
N THR A 249 20.87 -4.28 -1.65
CA THR A 249 20.77 -5.69 -1.23
C THR A 249 20.00 -6.51 -2.25
N GLU A 250 20.33 -7.80 -2.37
CA GLU A 250 19.59 -8.76 -3.20
C GLU A 250 18.31 -9.27 -2.51
N GLU A 251 18.19 -9.08 -1.20
CA GLU A 251 17.05 -9.57 -0.45
C GLU A 251 15.79 -8.77 -0.75
N LYS A 252 14.66 -9.48 -0.97
CA LYS A 252 13.33 -8.87 -1.03
C LYS A 252 13.02 -8.19 0.29
N LYS A 253 12.52 -6.97 0.23
CA LYS A 253 12.02 -6.26 1.41
C LYS A 253 10.51 -6.28 1.47
N ASP A 254 9.98 -6.52 2.64
CA ASP A 254 8.56 -6.36 2.90
C ASP A 254 8.18 -4.88 2.79
N LEU A 255 7.08 -4.60 2.09
CA LEU A 255 6.56 -3.24 1.85
C LEU A 255 6.11 -2.55 3.14
N PHE A 256 5.72 -3.35 4.12
CA PHE A 256 5.37 -2.90 5.46
C PHE A 256 6.12 -3.74 6.48
N VAL A 257 6.71 -3.05 7.46
CA VAL A 257 7.20 -3.72 8.66
C VAL A 257 6.00 -4.44 9.27
N LYS A 258 6.10 -5.76 9.44
CA LYS A 258 5.11 -6.50 10.22
C LYS A 258 4.96 -5.75 11.55
N GLN A 259 3.78 -5.21 11.80
CA GLN A 259 3.42 -4.87 13.17
C GLN A 259 3.54 -6.19 13.93
N THR A 260 4.53 -6.30 14.79
CA THR A 260 4.55 -7.36 15.79
C THR A 260 3.25 -7.22 16.53
N LYS A 261 2.34 -8.18 16.34
CA LYS A 261 1.09 -8.21 17.11
C LYS A 261 1.54 -8.23 18.56
N VAL A 262 1.13 -7.24 19.31
CA VAL A 262 1.41 -7.22 20.75
C VAL A 262 0.79 -8.48 21.32
N ASP A 263 1.60 -9.30 21.98
CA ASP A 263 1.12 -10.50 22.65
C ASP A 263 0.40 -10.06 23.92
N PHE A 264 -0.92 -10.23 23.92
CA PHE A 264 -1.79 -9.81 25.02
C PHE A 264 -1.37 -10.43 26.34
N GLU A 265 -1.09 -11.73 26.38
CA GLU A 265 -0.71 -12.46 27.59
C GLU A 265 0.65 -12.00 28.11
N ASP A 266 1.62 -11.81 27.23
CA ASP A 266 2.96 -11.32 27.58
C ASP A 266 2.91 -9.90 28.17
N VAL A 267 2.17 -8.98 27.53
CA VAL A 267 2.02 -7.61 28.04
C VAL A 267 1.24 -7.55 29.34
N LEU A 268 0.17 -8.31 29.46
CA LEU A 268 -0.64 -8.38 30.69
C LEU A 268 0.22 -8.91 31.86
N SER A 269 1.02 -9.93 31.61
CA SER A 269 1.95 -10.49 32.60
C SER A 269 2.98 -9.46 33.04
N LYS A 270 3.66 -8.79 32.10
CA LYS A 270 4.66 -7.76 32.40
C LYS A 270 4.08 -6.56 33.14
N LEU A 271 2.88 -6.13 32.73
CA LEU A 271 2.19 -5.03 33.40
C LEU A 271 1.80 -5.38 34.83
N THR A 272 1.28 -6.59 35.04
CA THR A 272 0.94 -7.10 36.36
C THR A 272 2.17 -7.20 37.27
N GLU A 273 3.28 -7.73 36.73
CA GLU A 273 4.55 -7.83 37.44
C GLU A 273 5.10 -6.45 37.82
N LEU A 274 5.11 -5.50 36.89
CA LEU A 274 5.56 -4.12 37.13
C LEU A 274 4.73 -3.45 38.20
N VAL A 275 3.41 -3.53 38.13
CA VAL A 275 2.50 -2.93 39.13
C VAL A 275 2.69 -3.53 40.50
N THR A 276 2.77 -4.87 40.59
CA THR A 276 2.88 -5.58 41.87
C THR A 276 4.24 -5.37 42.53
N ASN A 277 5.33 -5.41 41.75
CA ASN A 277 6.67 -5.44 42.33
C ASN A 277 7.29 -4.03 42.45
N VAL A 278 6.81 -3.05 41.66
CA VAL A 278 7.40 -1.70 41.63
C VAL A 278 6.43 -0.65 42.16
N PHE A 279 5.22 -0.59 41.65
CA PHE A 279 4.29 0.50 42.01
C PHE A 279 3.61 0.31 43.37
N ALA A 280 3.14 -0.89 43.66
CA ALA A 280 2.46 -1.17 44.93
C ALA A 280 3.38 -1.01 46.15
N PRO A 281 4.64 -1.50 46.15
CA PRO A 281 5.57 -1.29 47.28
C PRO A 281 5.98 0.16 47.48
N ASN A 282 5.96 0.99 46.42
CA ASN A 282 6.35 2.39 46.48
C ASN A 282 5.18 3.36 46.67
N ASP A 283 3.97 2.88 46.96
CA ASP A 283 2.73 3.66 47.17
C ASP A 283 2.35 4.56 45.97
N GLU A 284 2.70 4.16 44.73
CA GLU A 284 2.47 4.92 43.50
C GLU A 284 1.26 4.38 42.69
N MET A 285 0.32 3.65 43.33
CA MET A 285 -0.87 3.11 42.66
C MET A 285 -1.79 4.17 42.07
N ALA A 286 -1.77 5.40 42.62
CA ALA A 286 -2.53 6.53 42.04
C ALA A 286 -2.06 6.89 40.62
N LYS A 287 -0.75 6.74 40.31
CA LYS A 287 -0.23 6.94 38.95
C LYS A 287 -0.71 5.82 38.03
N VAL A 288 -0.67 4.56 38.49
CA VAL A 288 -1.17 3.41 37.71
C VAL A 288 -2.61 3.62 37.31
N THR A 289 -3.48 3.99 38.28
CA THR A 289 -4.90 4.24 38.04
C THR A 289 -5.09 5.32 36.97
N LYS A 290 -4.38 6.46 37.05
CA LYS A 290 -4.49 7.54 36.09
C LYS A 290 -4.09 7.13 34.68
N VAL A 291 -3.00 6.37 34.54
CA VAL A 291 -2.53 5.90 33.23
C VAL A 291 -3.52 4.88 32.65
N VAL A 292 -3.99 3.94 33.44
CA VAL A 292 -5.00 2.94 33.02
C VAL A 292 -6.28 3.63 32.56
N GLU A 293 -6.82 4.58 33.35
CA GLU A 293 -8.02 5.32 33.00
C GLU A 293 -7.87 6.18 31.75
N TYR A 294 -6.67 6.69 31.49
CA TYR A 294 -6.38 7.46 30.29
C TYR A 294 -6.50 6.61 29.01
N TYR A 295 -5.97 5.39 29.01
CA TYR A 295 -5.93 4.53 27.81
C TYR A 295 -7.15 3.61 27.70
N LEU A 296 -7.69 3.10 28.81
CA LEU A 296 -8.80 2.15 28.81
C LEU A 296 -10.16 2.80 29.16
N GLY A 297 -10.15 4.04 29.60
CA GLY A 297 -11.35 4.75 30.07
C GLY A 297 -11.57 4.70 31.58
N ILE A 298 -12.28 5.69 32.11
CA ILE A 298 -12.53 5.88 33.54
C ILE A 298 -13.28 4.65 34.13
N GLY A 299 -12.73 4.12 35.24
CA GLY A 299 -13.29 2.99 35.96
C GLY A 299 -12.94 1.61 35.41
N ASN A 300 -12.24 1.54 34.26
CA ASN A 300 -11.76 0.27 33.72
C ASN A 300 -10.47 -0.18 34.44
N ARG A 301 -10.26 -1.49 34.47
CA ARG A 301 -9.08 -2.11 35.09
C ARG A 301 -8.31 -2.93 34.06
N VAL A 302 -7.02 -3.08 34.26
CA VAL A 302 -6.15 -3.92 33.43
C VAL A 302 -6.67 -5.36 33.36
N ALA A 303 -7.23 -5.88 34.46
CA ALA A 303 -7.77 -7.23 34.52
C ALA A 303 -9.02 -7.47 33.66
N ASP A 304 -9.74 -6.39 33.28
CA ASP A 304 -10.95 -6.45 32.46
C ASP A 304 -10.63 -6.22 30.96
N ALA A 305 -9.35 -6.02 30.61
CA ALA A 305 -8.93 -5.76 29.25
C ALA A 305 -9.10 -7.02 28.36
N THR A 306 -9.37 -6.77 27.08
CA THR A 306 -9.55 -7.81 26.06
C THR A 306 -8.34 -7.84 25.10
N GLU A 307 -8.21 -8.95 24.34
CA GLU A 307 -7.16 -9.07 23.32
C GLU A 307 -7.13 -7.91 22.30
N GLU A 308 -8.29 -7.29 22.02
CA GLU A 308 -8.39 -6.12 21.14
C GLU A 308 -7.71 -4.87 21.73
N GLN A 309 -7.50 -4.86 23.04
CA GLN A 309 -6.86 -3.75 23.78
C GLN A 309 -5.37 -4.00 24.06
N ALA A 310 -4.75 -5.03 23.46
CA ALA A 310 -3.35 -5.36 23.66
C ALA A 310 -2.41 -4.16 23.38
N ASP A 311 -2.67 -3.39 22.32
CA ASP A 311 -1.89 -2.19 22.01
C ASP A 311 -2.01 -1.11 23.09
N ALA A 312 -3.21 -0.94 23.67
CA ALA A 312 -3.43 0.00 24.77
C ALA A 312 -2.69 -0.44 26.04
N LEU A 313 -2.68 -1.75 26.34
CA LEU A 313 -1.90 -2.30 27.46
C LEU A 313 -0.40 -2.09 27.27
N GLN A 314 0.11 -2.21 26.04
CA GLN A 314 1.52 -1.91 25.74
C GLN A 314 1.85 -0.45 26.03
N LEU A 315 1.00 0.49 25.62
CA LEU A 315 1.20 1.93 25.92
C LEU A 315 1.18 2.22 27.41
N ILE A 316 0.28 1.57 28.17
CA ILE A 316 0.25 1.66 29.63
C ILE A 316 1.57 1.14 30.22
N LEU A 317 2.02 -0.01 29.78
CA LEU A 317 3.30 -0.60 30.26
C LEU A 317 4.47 0.33 29.98
N ASP A 318 4.58 0.86 28.78
CA ASP A 318 5.67 1.74 28.37
C ASP A 318 5.68 3.04 29.19
N GLU A 319 4.51 3.69 29.41
CA GLU A 319 4.41 4.91 30.22
C GLU A 319 4.76 4.65 31.69
N LEU A 320 4.34 3.52 32.25
CA LEU A 320 4.67 3.16 33.62
C LEU A 320 6.15 2.83 33.81
N ILE A 321 6.80 2.18 32.85
CA ILE A 321 8.24 1.92 32.86
C ILE A 321 9.01 3.25 32.89
N ILE A 322 8.66 4.19 31.99
CA ILE A 322 9.29 5.50 31.91
C ILE A 322 9.16 6.23 33.26
N PHE A 323 7.96 6.24 33.82
CA PHE A 323 7.72 6.89 35.12
C PHE A 323 8.53 6.25 36.25
N ALA A 324 8.61 4.92 36.30
CA ALA A 324 9.41 4.21 37.31
C ALA A 324 10.90 4.55 37.18
N GLU A 325 11.44 4.62 35.97
CA GLU A 325 12.82 5.01 35.70
C GLU A 325 13.11 6.47 36.13
N GLU A 326 12.23 7.42 35.77
CA GLU A 326 12.36 8.82 36.15
C GLU A 326 12.32 9.03 37.67
N LYS A 327 11.54 8.25 38.36
CA LYS A 327 11.42 8.29 39.83
C LYS A 327 12.45 7.44 40.57
N GLY A 328 13.20 6.62 39.85
CA GLY A 328 14.14 5.67 40.44
C GLY A 328 13.49 4.59 41.30
N LEU A 329 12.24 4.20 40.97
CA LEU A 329 11.53 3.12 41.66
C LEU A 329 12.19 1.77 41.34
N LYS A 330 12.26 0.91 42.37
CA LYS A 330 12.89 -0.43 42.27
C LYS A 330 11.94 -1.49 42.79
#